data_f9c990e7a1cb2938753b8640aaeb8677
#
_entry.id   f9c990e7a1cb2938753b8640aaeb8677
#
_cell.length_a   1.000
_cell.length_b   1.000
_cell.length_c   1.000
_cell.angle_alpha   90.00
_cell.angle_beta   90.00
_cell.angle_gamma   90.00
#
_symmetry.space_group_name_H-M   'P 1'
#
loop_
_entity.id
_entity.type
_entity.pdbx_description
1 polymer ?
#
loop_
_entity_poly.entity_id
_entity_poly.type
_entity_poly.pdbx_seq_one_letter_code
_entity_poly.pdbx_strand_id
1 'polypeptide(L)'
;TKEERQTAYDIASQSIVLVENNGVLPLVKEADVNSAKQVKNILLTGPNANSIWAMCGDYSFPSMFYFWQSWKKKWDDSHLPHIVKLLEAMQASKPEGINIKYSRGCDWTEEIETKFEESGDKRAWEYQLLHRKVDSGEKADKAEALAMAKESDVIVAAVGENVMLCGENRERDGLKL
;
A
#
# COMPACT_ATOMS: atom_id res chain seq x y z
N THR A 1 -19.71 12.47 -7.89
CA THR A 1 -19.70 13.37 -9.06
C THR A 1 -18.28 13.58 -9.59
N LYS A 2 -18.11 14.17 -10.77
CA LYS A 2 -16.81 14.53 -11.33
C LYS A 2 -16.10 15.59 -10.49
N GLU A 3 -16.85 16.51 -9.96
CA GLU A 3 -16.36 17.59 -9.10
C GLU A 3 -15.80 17.06 -7.78
N GLU A 4 -16.50 16.15 -7.12
CA GLU A 4 -16.03 15.49 -5.89
C GLU A 4 -14.74 14.71 -6.11
N ARG A 5 -14.63 14.01 -7.25
CA ARG A 5 -13.39 13.30 -7.60
C ARG A 5 -12.23 14.25 -7.85
N GLN A 6 -12.47 15.39 -8.50
CA GLN A 6 -11.44 16.40 -8.71
C GLN A 6 -10.99 17.00 -7.38
N THR A 7 -11.92 17.32 -6.49
CA THR A 7 -11.60 17.82 -5.15
C THR A 7 -10.76 16.82 -4.37
N ALA A 8 -11.13 15.53 -4.39
CA ALA A 8 -10.35 14.47 -3.74
C ALA A 8 -8.93 14.35 -4.32
N TYR A 9 -8.80 14.44 -5.63
CA TYR A 9 -7.50 14.43 -6.30
C TYR A 9 -6.64 15.64 -5.89
N ASP A 10 -7.21 16.83 -5.86
CA ASP A 10 -6.51 18.06 -5.51
C ASP A 10 -6.01 18.02 -4.06
N ILE A 11 -6.85 17.52 -3.13
CA ILE A 11 -6.48 17.35 -1.71
C ILE A 11 -5.35 16.32 -1.61
N ALA A 12 -5.47 15.16 -2.25
CA ALA A 12 -4.45 14.12 -2.21
C ALA A 12 -3.12 14.62 -2.78
N SER A 13 -3.15 15.32 -3.93
CA SER A 13 -1.95 15.86 -4.57
C SER A 13 -1.24 16.89 -3.69
N GLN A 14 -1.98 17.73 -2.97
CA GLN A 14 -1.42 18.73 -2.07
C GLN A 14 -0.93 18.16 -0.73
N SER A 15 -1.37 16.96 -0.36
CA SER A 15 -0.94 16.28 0.86
C SER A 15 0.37 15.50 0.72
N ILE A 16 0.83 15.26 -0.51
CA ILE A 16 2.08 14.56 -0.76
C ILE A 16 3.26 15.47 -0.48
N VAL A 17 4.18 15.04 0.39
CA VAL A 17 5.37 15.78 0.77
C VAL A 17 6.62 15.09 0.24
N LEU A 18 7.38 15.79 -0.59
CA LEU A 18 8.70 15.35 -1.03
C LEU A 18 9.75 15.74 0.01
N VAL A 19 10.16 14.79 0.84
CA VAL A 19 11.10 15.04 1.94
C VAL A 19 12.53 15.21 1.42
N GLU A 20 12.93 14.37 0.45
CA GLU A 20 14.28 14.41 -0.13
C GLU A 20 14.21 13.95 -1.61
N ASN A 21 15.03 14.56 -2.45
CA ASN A 21 15.19 14.12 -3.84
C ASN A 21 16.63 14.38 -4.33
N ASN A 22 17.42 13.34 -4.42
CA ASN A 22 18.79 13.38 -4.94
C ASN A 22 18.82 13.22 -6.48
N GLY A 23 17.79 13.70 -7.16
CA GLY A 23 17.70 13.68 -8.63
C GLY A 23 17.13 12.39 -9.21
N VAL A 24 16.52 11.53 -8.38
CA VAL A 24 15.78 10.34 -8.84
C VAL A 24 14.46 10.73 -9.46
N LEU A 25 13.76 11.70 -8.90
CA LEU A 25 12.49 12.22 -9.43
C LEU A 25 12.72 13.48 -10.28
N PRO A 26 11.93 13.67 -11.35
CA PRO A 26 10.93 12.74 -11.88
C PRO A 26 11.60 11.50 -12.51
N LEU A 27 10.91 10.34 -12.44
CA LEU A 27 11.41 9.06 -12.98
C LEU A 27 11.61 9.10 -14.49
N VAL A 28 10.77 9.87 -15.20
CA VAL A 28 10.87 10.10 -16.65
C VAL A 28 11.24 11.56 -16.87
N LYS A 29 12.41 11.79 -17.45
CA LYS A 29 12.89 13.12 -17.78
C LYS A 29 12.83 13.28 -19.30
N GLU A 30 12.36 14.44 -19.79
CA GLU A 30 12.29 14.73 -21.24
C GLU A 30 13.66 14.58 -21.92
N ALA A 31 14.73 14.95 -21.24
CA ALA A 31 16.10 14.81 -21.74
C ALA A 31 16.56 13.36 -21.93
N ASP A 32 15.91 12.39 -21.25
CA ASP A 32 16.30 10.98 -21.25
C ASP A 32 15.47 10.11 -22.20
N VAL A 33 14.47 10.67 -22.87
CA VAL A 33 13.54 9.92 -23.75
C VAL A 33 14.26 9.11 -24.83
N ASN A 34 15.44 9.56 -25.27
CA ASN A 34 16.26 8.89 -26.26
C ASN A 34 17.63 8.43 -25.74
N SER A 35 17.83 8.41 -24.41
CA SER A 35 19.10 8.04 -23.80
C SER A 35 19.13 6.59 -23.32
N ALA A 36 20.33 6.02 -23.23
CA ALA A 36 20.52 4.69 -22.62
C ALA A 36 20.23 4.65 -21.12
N LYS A 37 19.97 5.81 -20.50
CA LYS A 37 19.62 5.96 -19.07
C LYS A 37 18.12 6.01 -18.82
N GLN A 38 17.29 5.73 -19.83
CA GLN A 38 15.84 5.73 -19.69
C GLN A 38 15.42 4.64 -18.71
N VAL A 39 14.62 5.01 -17.70
CA VAL A 39 13.94 4.04 -16.81
C VAL A 39 12.96 3.23 -17.64
N LYS A 40 13.10 1.91 -17.60
CA LYS A 40 12.24 0.95 -18.30
C LYS A 40 11.52 0.00 -17.36
N ASN A 41 12.22 -0.43 -16.31
CA ASN A 41 11.71 -1.39 -15.37
C ASN A 41 11.63 -0.78 -13.98
N ILE A 42 10.44 -0.74 -13.42
CA ILE A 42 10.18 -0.27 -12.06
C ILE A 42 9.69 -1.47 -11.25
N LEU A 43 10.33 -1.73 -10.11
CA LEU A 43 9.77 -2.60 -9.10
C LEU A 43 8.96 -1.76 -8.12
N LEU A 44 7.69 -2.05 -8.00
CA LEU A 44 6.87 -1.60 -6.88
C LEU A 44 6.84 -2.70 -5.81
N THR A 45 7.22 -2.38 -4.59
CA THR A 45 7.28 -3.35 -3.49
C THR A 45 6.78 -2.75 -2.18
N GLY A 46 6.57 -3.58 -1.19
CA GLY A 46 6.11 -3.18 0.14
C GLY A 46 4.63 -3.47 0.39
N PRO A 47 4.23 -3.53 1.67
CA PRO A 47 2.90 -3.95 2.09
C PRO A 47 1.79 -2.99 1.66
N ASN A 48 2.12 -1.71 1.45
CA ASN A 48 1.15 -0.68 1.08
C ASN A 48 0.93 -0.57 -0.44
N ALA A 49 1.73 -1.27 -1.25
CA ALA A 49 1.68 -1.15 -2.71
C ALA A 49 0.36 -1.65 -3.32
N ASN A 50 -0.18 -2.74 -2.79
CA ASN A 50 -1.41 -3.38 -3.28
C ASN A 50 -2.46 -3.57 -2.18
N SER A 51 -2.53 -2.64 -1.23
CA SER A 51 -3.45 -2.69 -0.08
C SER A 51 -4.48 -1.58 -0.15
N ILE A 52 -5.76 -1.91 0.05
CA ILE A 52 -6.80 -0.90 0.22
C ILE A 52 -6.70 -0.21 1.58
N TRP A 53 -6.13 -0.88 2.58
CA TRP A 53 -5.94 -0.32 3.92
C TRP A 53 -4.95 0.83 3.95
N ALA A 54 -3.94 0.79 3.07
CA ALA A 54 -3.01 1.89 2.89
C ALA A 54 -3.67 3.17 2.36
N MET A 55 -4.85 3.03 1.74
CA MET A 55 -5.62 4.14 1.17
C MET A 55 -6.74 4.64 2.10
N CYS A 56 -6.93 4.01 3.26
CA CYS A 56 -8.02 4.29 4.19
C CYS A 56 -7.47 4.81 5.52
N GLY A 57 -8.13 5.84 6.07
CA GLY A 57 -7.92 6.24 7.47
C GLY A 57 -8.69 5.32 8.42
N ASP A 58 -8.29 5.31 9.70
CA ASP A 58 -8.87 4.44 10.74
C ASP A 58 -10.40 4.59 10.86
N TYR A 59 -10.90 5.82 10.85
CA TYR A 59 -12.33 6.12 10.95
C TYR A 59 -13.00 6.37 9.59
N SER A 60 -12.36 6.01 8.50
CA SER A 60 -13.01 6.08 7.18
C SER A 60 -14.16 5.08 7.08
N PHE A 61 -15.18 5.40 6.26
CA PHE A 61 -16.32 4.50 6.08
C PHE A 61 -15.89 3.06 5.69
N PRO A 62 -14.95 2.83 4.77
CA PRO A 62 -14.50 1.47 4.47
C PRO A 62 -13.92 0.75 5.69
N SER A 63 -13.04 1.41 6.47
CA SER A 63 -12.45 0.81 7.66
C SER A 63 -13.49 0.44 8.70
N MET A 64 -14.40 1.35 9.02
CA MET A 64 -15.49 1.12 9.97
C MET A 64 -16.49 0.07 9.46
N PHE A 65 -16.78 0.05 8.17
CA PHE A 65 -17.66 -0.92 7.57
C PHE A 65 -17.10 -2.33 7.69
N TYR A 66 -15.82 -2.54 7.40
CA TYR A 66 -15.15 -3.82 7.56
C TYR A 66 -15.05 -4.23 9.03
N PHE A 67 -14.78 -3.30 9.93
CA PHE A 67 -14.80 -3.56 11.36
C PHE A 67 -16.15 -4.13 11.81
N TRP A 68 -17.27 -3.52 11.43
CA TRP A 68 -18.60 -4.01 11.78
C TRP A 68 -18.98 -5.30 11.09
N GLN A 69 -18.56 -5.53 9.86
CA GLN A 69 -18.78 -6.79 9.15
C GLN A 69 -18.05 -7.96 9.82
N SER A 70 -16.87 -7.71 10.40
CA SER A 70 -16.11 -8.73 11.11
C SER A 70 -16.89 -9.34 12.27
N TRP A 71 -17.64 -8.52 12.98
CA TRP A 71 -18.51 -8.96 14.10
C TRP A 71 -19.66 -9.85 13.63
N LYS A 72 -20.17 -9.61 12.45
CA LYS A 72 -21.30 -10.37 11.89
C LYS A 72 -20.87 -11.65 11.19
N LYS A 73 -19.57 -11.92 11.08
CA LYS A 73 -18.98 -13.04 10.32
C LYS A 73 -19.47 -13.14 8.86
N LYS A 74 -20.05 -12.09 8.33
CA LYS A 74 -20.58 -12.01 6.99
C LYS A 74 -19.90 -10.87 6.23
N TRP A 75 -19.22 -11.20 5.15
CA TRP A 75 -18.52 -10.25 4.31
C TRP A 75 -19.35 -9.97 3.07
N ASP A 76 -19.68 -8.71 2.90
CA ASP A 76 -20.34 -8.19 1.72
C ASP A 76 -19.73 -6.83 1.42
N ASP A 77 -18.86 -6.78 0.42
CA ASP A 77 -18.17 -5.59 -0.05
C ASP A 77 -18.86 -4.90 -1.23
N SER A 78 -20.01 -5.44 -1.67
CA SER A 78 -20.78 -4.89 -2.80
C SER A 78 -21.21 -3.44 -2.62
N HIS A 79 -21.25 -2.96 -1.39
CA HIS A 79 -21.62 -1.58 -1.04
C HIS A 79 -20.43 -0.63 -0.90
N LEU A 80 -19.19 -1.14 -1.00
CA LEU A 80 -18.02 -0.30 -0.89
C LEU A 80 -17.69 0.34 -2.23
N PRO A 81 -17.24 1.61 -2.21
CA PRO A 81 -16.72 2.21 -3.41
C PRO A 81 -15.46 1.48 -3.87
N HIS A 82 -15.22 1.47 -5.16
CA HIS A 82 -13.94 1.01 -5.69
C HIS A 82 -12.81 1.91 -5.17
N ILE A 83 -11.86 1.34 -4.45
CA ILE A 83 -10.68 2.02 -3.92
C ILE A 83 -9.50 1.67 -4.81
N VAL A 84 -9.00 2.67 -5.52
CA VAL A 84 -7.85 2.51 -6.41
C VAL A 84 -6.58 2.38 -5.58
N LYS A 85 -5.90 1.25 -5.71
CA LYS A 85 -4.64 0.95 -5.02
C LYS A 85 -3.46 1.56 -5.77
N LEU A 86 -2.33 1.76 -5.09
CA LEU A 86 -1.14 2.34 -5.70
C LEU A 86 -0.66 1.54 -6.93
N LEU A 87 -0.60 0.21 -6.83
CA LEU A 87 -0.23 -0.66 -7.95
C LEU A 87 -1.14 -0.44 -9.16
N GLU A 88 -2.46 -0.42 -8.94
CA GLU A 88 -3.44 -0.20 -9.99
C GLU A 88 -3.27 1.18 -10.65
N ALA A 89 -3.13 2.22 -9.83
CA ALA A 89 -2.93 3.58 -10.31
C ALA A 89 -1.64 3.73 -11.14
N MET A 90 -0.53 3.16 -10.66
CA MET A 90 0.75 3.19 -11.38
C MET A 90 0.68 2.43 -12.70
N GLN A 91 0.04 1.26 -12.72
CA GLN A 91 -0.14 0.49 -13.96
C GLN A 91 -1.03 1.20 -14.98
N ALA A 92 -2.07 1.90 -14.52
CA ALA A 92 -2.99 2.64 -15.39
C ALA A 92 -2.36 3.94 -15.94
N SER A 93 -1.48 4.61 -15.18
CA SER A 93 -0.92 5.91 -15.53
C SER A 93 0.50 5.86 -16.08
N LYS A 94 1.14 4.68 -16.14
CA LYS A 94 2.51 4.56 -16.62
C LYS A 94 2.65 5.00 -18.07
N PRO A 95 3.74 5.71 -18.43
CA PRO A 95 4.07 5.99 -19.83
C PRO A 95 4.29 4.72 -20.65
N GLU A 96 4.14 4.83 -21.95
CA GLU A 96 4.48 3.74 -22.88
C GLU A 96 5.97 3.38 -22.75
N GLY A 97 6.28 2.09 -22.83
CA GLY A 97 7.64 1.57 -22.68
C GLY A 97 8.09 1.36 -21.23
N ILE A 98 7.33 1.81 -20.23
CA ILE A 98 7.61 1.52 -18.81
C ILE A 98 6.93 0.22 -18.42
N ASN A 99 7.71 -0.68 -17.83
CA ASN A 99 7.24 -1.92 -17.22
C ASN A 99 7.24 -1.79 -15.69
N ILE A 100 6.10 -2.06 -15.05
CA ILE A 100 5.95 -2.07 -13.60
C ILE A 100 5.75 -3.51 -13.14
N LYS A 101 6.75 -4.05 -12.46
CA LYS A 101 6.69 -5.32 -11.75
C LYS A 101 6.26 -5.07 -10.31
N TYR A 102 5.62 -6.04 -9.69
CA TYR A 102 5.21 -5.97 -8.29
C TYR A 102 5.58 -7.24 -7.55
N SER A 103 6.10 -7.07 -6.35
CA SER A 103 6.20 -8.11 -5.34
C SER A 103 6.01 -7.49 -3.96
N ARG A 104 5.23 -8.10 -3.08
CA ARG A 104 4.98 -7.57 -1.75
C ARG A 104 6.26 -7.41 -0.94
N GLY A 105 7.18 -8.36 -1.03
CA GLY A 105 8.52 -8.31 -0.46
C GLY A 105 8.60 -8.40 1.06
N CYS A 106 7.76 -7.66 1.77
CA CYS A 106 7.66 -7.69 3.24
C CYS A 106 6.24 -7.44 3.70
N ASP A 107 5.95 -7.79 4.94
CA ASP A 107 4.72 -7.43 5.64
C ASP A 107 4.93 -6.16 6.49
N TRP A 108 3.86 -5.66 7.10
CA TRP A 108 3.92 -4.47 7.96
C TRP A 108 4.74 -4.70 9.22
N THR A 109 4.72 -5.94 9.75
CA THR A 109 5.57 -6.36 10.87
C THR A 109 5.86 -7.85 10.78
N GLU A 110 7.02 -8.27 11.25
CA GLU A 110 7.38 -9.69 11.36
C GLU A 110 6.78 -10.38 12.59
N GLU A 111 6.33 -9.61 13.59
CA GLU A 111 5.99 -10.11 14.93
C GLU A 111 4.50 -10.06 15.28
N ILE A 112 3.65 -9.41 14.52
CA ILE A 112 2.25 -9.19 14.91
C ILE A 112 1.47 -10.50 14.95
N GLU A 113 1.69 -11.42 14.03
CA GLU A 113 0.96 -12.68 14.00
C GLU A 113 1.22 -13.51 15.26
N THR A 114 2.47 -13.59 15.70
CA THR A 114 2.87 -14.40 16.85
C THR A 114 2.45 -13.79 18.20
N LYS A 115 2.66 -12.52 18.39
CA LYS A 115 2.32 -11.83 19.66
C LYS A 115 0.81 -11.79 19.94
N PHE A 116 0.01 -11.65 18.91
CA PHE A 116 -1.44 -11.62 19.06
C PHE A 116 -2.02 -13.02 19.28
N GLU A 117 -1.49 -14.05 18.68
CA GLU A 117 -1.90 -15.44 18.93
C GLU A 117 -1.54 -15.88 20.35
N GLU A 118 -0.37 -15.52 20.86
CA GLU A 118 0.12 -15.85 22.19
C GLU A 118 -0.57 -15.05 23.31
N SER A 119 -0.93 -13.80 23.05
CA SER A 119 -1.53 -12.93 24.08
C SER A 119 -3.00 -13.22 24.36
N GLY A 120 -3.68 -13.98 23.51
CA GLY A 120 -5.12 -14.15 23.59
C GLY A 120 -5.91 -12.86 23.41
N ASP A 121 -5.28 -11.81 22.87
CA ASP A 121 -5.90 -10.51 22.63
C ASP A 121 -6.97 -10.64 21.55
N LYS A 122 -8.20 -10.25 21.88
CA LYS A 122 -9.33 -10.29 20.94
C LYS A 122 -9.13 -9.43 19.69
N ARG A 123 -8.22 -8.46 19.73
CA ARG A 123 -7.84 -7.63 18.56
C ARG A 123 -7.02 -8.42 17.53
N ALA A 124 -6.37 -9.50 17.94
CA ALA A 124 -5.63 -10.36 17.03
C ALA A 124 -6.51 -10.97 15.94
N TRP A 125 -7.71 -11.39 16.27
CA TRP A 125 -8.65 -11.96 15.32
C TRP A 125 -9.16 -10.89 14.33
N GLU A 126 -9.34 -9.65 14.77
CA GLU A 126 -9.72 -8.53 13.90
C GLU A 126 -8.62 -8.26 12.87
N TYR A 127 -7.38 -8.21 13.31
CA TYR A 127 -6.22 -8.05 12.45
C TYR A 127 -6.11 -9.19 11.41
N GLN A 128 -6.16 -10.43 11.87
CA GLN A 128 -6.09 -11.59 10.98
C GLN A 128 -7.25 -11.64 9.98
N LEU A 129 -8.44 -11.28 10.41
CA LEU A 129 -9.62 -11.29 9.57
C LEU A 129 -9.52 -10.22 8.47
N LEU A 130 -9.08 -9.03 8.83
CA LEU A 130 -8.91 -7.91 7.92
C LEU A 130 -7.74 -8.17 6.95
N HIS A 131 -6.63 -8.67 7.45
CA HIS A 131 -5.45 -8.98 6.64
C HIS A 131 -5.72 -10.08 5.60
N ARG A 132 -6.44 -11.13 5.98
CA ARG A 132 -6.71 -12.28 5.10
C ARG A 132 -7.76 -12.04 4.04
N LYS A 133 -8.72 -11.13 4.26
CA LYS A 133 -9.87 -10.97 3.37
C LYS A 133 -9.84 -9.73 2.50
N VAL A 134 -9.16 -8.72 2.93
CA VAL A 134 -9.19 -7.41 2.24
C VAL A 134 -7.93 -7.15 1.43
N ASP A 135 -6.80 -7.63 1.88
CA ASP A 135 -5.65 -7.77 1.02
C ASP A 135 -5.77 -9.06 0.23
N SER A 136 -5.21 -9.07 -0.96
CA SER A 136 -5.22 -10.17 -1.93
C SER A 136 -4.79 -11.54 -1.38
N GLY A 137 -4.47 -11.65 -0.09
CA GLY A 137 -3.91 -12.84 0.53
C GLY A 137 -2.49 -13.16 0.06
N GLU A 138 -1.86 -12.23 -0.64
CA GLU A 138 -0.48 -12.35 -1.09
C GLU A 138 0.45 -12.43 0.11
N LYS A 139 1.24 -13.49 0.12
CA LYS A 139 2.32 -13.62 1.11
C LYS A 139 3.50 -12.75 0.70
N ALA A 140 4.16 -12.17 1.70
CA ALA A 140 5.43 -11.50 1.48
C ALA A 140 6.48 -12.51 1.00
N ASP A 141 7.16 -12.20 -0.10
CA ASP A 141 8.29 -12.98 -0.61
C ASP A 141 9.51 -12.07 -0.82
N LYS A 142 10.37 -12.05 0.17
CA LYS A 142 11.60 -11.27 0.15
C LYS A 142 12.57 -11.74 -0.94
N ALA A 143 12.63 -13.03 -1.20
CA ALA A 143 13.54 -13.57 -2.21
C ALA A 143 13.11 -13.18 -3.61
N GLU A 144 11.80 -13.23 -3.89
CA GLU A 144 11.22 -12.76 -5.14
C GLU A 144 11.48 -11.26 -5.34
N ALA A 145 11.18 -10.43 -4.32
CA ALA A 145 11.40 -8.99 -4.39
C ALA A 145 12.88 -8.64 -4.65
N LEU A 146 13.81 -9.34 -4.00
CA LEU A 146 15.25 -9.14 -4.22
C LEU A 146 15.69 -9.58 -5.63
N ALA A 147 15.11 -10.64 -6.17
CA ALA A 147 15.39 -11.06 -7.54
C ALA A 147 14.90 -10.01 -8.55
N MET A 148 13.66 -9.53 -8.39
CA MET A 148 13.09 -8.48 -9.24
C MET A 148 13.85 -7.15 -9.12
N ALA A 149 14.33 -6.80 -7.93
CA ALA A 149 15.10 -5.58 -7.69
C ALA A 149 16.38 -5.52 -8.51
N LYS A 150 17.06 -6.65 -8.70
CA LYS A 150 18.30 -6.74 -9.51
C LYS A 150 18.05 -6.48 -11.00
N GLU A 151 16.82 -6.67 -11.47
CA GLU A 151 16.42 -6.49 -12.86
C GLU A 151 15.71 -5.14 -13.10
N SER A 152 15.60 -4.30 -12.08
CA SER A 152 14.85 -3.07 -12.13
C SER A 152 15.79 -1.86 -12.14
N ASP A 153 15.42 -0.83 -12.90
CA ASP A 153 16.14 0.44 -12.94
C ASP A 153 15.83 1.30 -11.73
N VAL A 154 14.60 1.16 -11.20
CA VAL A 154 14.10 1.90 -10.02
C VAL A 154 13.27 0.98 -9.14
N ILE A 155 13.41 1.16 -7.84
CA ILE A 155 12.59 0.50 -6.83
C ILE A 155 11.72 1.56 -6.15
N VAL A 156 10.41 1.34 -6.12
CA VAL A 156 9.44 2.12 -5.36
C VAL A 156 9.00 1.27 -4.18
N ALA A 157 9.42 1.63 -2.98
CA ALA A 157 9.04 0.93 -1.76
C ALA A 157 7.85 1.65 -1.11
N ALA A 158 6.67 1.05 -1.17
CA ALA A 158 5.45 1.56 -0.54
C ALA A 158 5.34 0.97 0.87
N VAL A 159 5.95 1.66 1.82
CA VAL A 159 6.05 1.26 3.22
C VAL A 159 5.30 2.22 4.14
N GLY A 160 5.04 1.81 5.35
CA GLY A 160 4.34 2.60 6.35
C GLY A 160 3.37 1.74 7.14
N GLU A 161 2.67 2.37 8.06
CA GLU A 161 1.65 1.72 8.87
C GLU A 161 0.32 1.63 8.13
N ASN A 162 -0.53 0.77 8.60
CA ASN A 162 -1.93 0.70 8.18
C ASN A 162 -2.86 1.03 9.36
N VAL A 163 -4.15 1.13 9.08
CA VAL A 163 -5.19 1.47 10.07
C VAL A 163 -5.29 0.48 11.24
N MET A 164 -4.69 -0.70 11.13
CA MET A 164 -4.70 -1.71 12.19
C MET A 164 -3.53 -1.54 13.17
N LEU A 165 -2.47 -0.84 12.75
CA LEU A 165 -1.27 -0.60 13.55
C LEU A 165 -1.30 0.73 14.29
N CYS A 166 -2.09 1.68 13.83
CA CYS A 166 -2.25 2.99 14.43
C CYS A 166 -3.73 3.27 14.70
N GLY A 167 -4.02 4.16 15.64
CA GLY A 167 -5.38 4.56 15.99
C GLY A 167 -5.61 4.55 17.50
N GLU A 168 -6.86 4.72 17.89
CA GLU A 168 -7.26 4.75 19.29
C GLU A 168 -6.89 3.44 20.02
N ASN A 169 -6.24 3.55 21.16
CA ASN A 169 -5.71 2.43 21.94
C ASN A 169 -4.65 1.56 21.21
N ARG A 170 -3.98 2.12 20.23
CA ARG A 170 -2.91 1.48 19.45
C ARG A 170 -1.70 2.38 19.44
N GLU A 171 -1.15 2.59 20.62
CA GLU A 171 0.05 3.42 20.79
C GLU A 171 1.29 2.66 20.32
N ARG A 172 2.21 3.41 19.74
CA ARG A 172 3.52 2.89 19.33
C ARG A 172 4.62 3.57 20.12
N ASP A 173 5.61 2.78 20.53
CA ASP A 173 6.74 3.25 21.33
C ASP A 173 7.76 4.07 20.52
N GLY A 174 7.56 4.23 19.21
CA GLY A 174 8.50 4.95 18.35
C GLY A 174 8.08 5.02 16.88
N LEU A 175 8.96 5.63 16.08
CA LEU A 175 8.77 5.84 14.64
C LEU A 175 9.48 4.78 13.77
N LYS A 176 9.91 3.67 14.34
CA LYS A 176 10.52 2.59 13.55
C LYS A 176 9.43 1.82 12.80
N LEU A 177 9.66 1.65 11.51
CA LEU A 177 8.87 0.77 10.64
C LEU A 177 9.29 -0.68 10.85
#